data_8f8fc51ad31396251408156d38c4fe68
#
_entry.id   8f8fc51ad31396251408156d38c4fe68
#
_cell.length_a   1.000
_cell.length_b   1.000
_cell.length_c   1.000
_cell.angle_alpha   90.00
_cell.angle_beta   90.00
_cell.angle_gamma   90.00
#
_symmetry.space_group_name_H-M   'P 1'
#
loop_
_entity.id
_entity.type
_entity.pdbx_description
1 polymer ?
#
loop_
_entity_poly.entity_id
_entity_poly.type
_entity_poly.pdbx_seq_one_letter_code
_entity_poly.pdbx_strand_id
1 'polypeptide(L)'
;RSLCIDMINKANSGHPGMVLDGAPALYTLFTKVMNINPSLSSWQNRDRFVLASGHASSLLYALLHLSGYDLSLDDLKQFRQWQSKTPGHPEITITDGVDASSGPLGQGVPTATGMAIAEKFLAEKYNKEDCSIVDHYTYVLCGDGDMQEGVTYEASSLAGHLSLGKLIVIYDANEVTLDGPLSYSFSENVKKRYEAMNWQVIEVADGNDIQAINRALKRAKKELFKPSIIIMKTVIGYGSCNQGTNKVHGAPLGEEDGKNAKLSYGFDHDPFYVPEEVYADFKKNVKDRGTRAYKKWLKTVEEYAEKYPEEYKEYKNAIEGNYHLDITE
;
A
#
# COMPACT_ATOMS: atom_id res chain seq x y z
N ARG A 1 10.55 -8.45 6.35
CA ARG A 1 10.06 -9.62 7.13
C ARG A 1 10.62 -9.61 8.56
N SER A 2 11.94 -9.60 8.75
CA SER A 2 12.57 -9.74 10.08
C SER A 2 12.13 -8.66 11.06
N LEU A 3 12.12 -7.38 10.67
CA LEU A 3 11.59 -6.31 11.52
C LEU A 3 10.14 -6.54 11.95
N CYS A 4 9.29 -7.08 11.05
CA CYS A 4 7.89 -7.36 11.38
C CYS A 4 7.78 -8.46 12.44
N ILE A 5 8.58 -9.53 12.33
CA ILE A 5 8.66 -10.59 13.33
C ILE A 5 9.07 -9.99 14.68
N ASP A 6 10.11 -9.15 14.68
CA ASP A 6 10.64 -8.54 15.91
C ASP A 6 9.62 -7.62 16.60
N MET A 7 8.92 -6.79 15.81
CA MET A 7 7.85 -5.91 16.30
C MET A 7 6.73 -6.72 16.95
N ILE A 8 6.22 -7.74 16.25
CA ILE A 8 5.10 -8.56 16.69
C ILE A 8 5.46 -9.40 17.91
N ASN A 9 6.63 -10.04 17.90
CA ASN A 9 7.09 -10.86 19.03
C ASN A 9 7.35 -10.00 20.27
N LYS A 10 8.00 -8.82 20.12
CA LYS A 10 8.21 -7.89 21.23
C LYS A 10 6.91 -7.39 21.83
N ALA A 11 5.93 -7.05 21.01
CA ALA A 11 4.61 -6.63 21.45
C ALA A 11 3.78 -7.78 22.06
N ASN A 12 4.21 -9.02 21.83
CA ASN A 12 3.43 -10.24 22.09
C ASN A 12 1.99 -10.13 21.54
N SER A 13 1.84 -9.43 20.42
CA SER A 13 0.54 -9.15 19.78
C SER A 13 0.76 -8.70 18.35
N GLY A 14 -0.02 -9.21 17.41
CA GLY A 14 0.00 -8.82 16.01
C GLY A 14 -0.28 -9.98 15.05
N HIS A 15 -0.17 -9.69 13.76
CA HIS A 15 -0.54 -10.59 12.69
C HIS A 15 0.68 -10.86 11.79
N PRO A 16 1.45 -11.93 12.04
CA PRO A 16 2.66 -12.23 11.26
C PRO A 16 2.34 -12.76 9.86
N GLY A 17 1.18 -13.38 9.65
CA GLY A 17 0.85 -14.10 8.42
C GLY A 17 1.09 -13.29 7.16
N MET A 18 0.20 -12.35 6.86
CA MET A 18 0.26 -11.50 5.68
C MET A 18 1.52 -10.63 5.59
N VAL A 19 2.13 -10.26 6.71
CA VAL A 19 3.35 -9.44 6.66
C VAL A 19 4.55 -10.21 6.11
N LEU A 20 4.55 -11.53 6.25
CA LEU A 20 5.64 -12.38 5.77
C LEU A 20 5.47 -12.76 4.30
N ASP A 21 4.27 -12.93 3.82
CA ASP A 21 3.99 -13.27 2.43
C ASP A 21 3.83 -12.03 1.54
N GLY A 22 3.26 -10.93 2.04
CA GLY A 22 3.12 -9.67 1.31
C GLY A 22 4.39 -8.83 1.19
N ALA A 23 5.43 -9.09 2.00
CA ALA A 23 6.65 -8.29 2.04
C ALA A 23 7.34 -8.10 0.66
N PRO A 24 7.50 -9.12 -0.21
CA PRO A 24 8.13 -8.94 -1.52
C PRO A 24 7.35 -8.00 -2.44
N ALA A 25 6.01 -8.05 -2.37
CA ALA A 25 5.15 -7.17 -3.16
C ALA A 25 5.34 -5.71 -2.75
N LEU A 26 5.26 -5.42 -1.45
CA LEU A 26 5.40 -4.05 -0.97
C LEU A 26 6.83 -3.52 -1.10
N TYR A 27 7.86 -4.36 -0.88
CA TYR A 27 9.24 -3.97 -1.20
C TYR A 27 9.36 -3.54 -2.68
N THR A 28 8.83 -4.35 -3.60
CA THR A 28 8.87 -4.06 -5.03
C THR A 28 8.09 -2.78 -5.36
N LEU A 29 6.90 -2.62 -4.79
CA LEU A 29 6.08 -1.45 -4.99
C LEU A 29 6.81 -0.17 -4.54
N PHE A 30 7.29 -0.12 -3.31
CA PHE A 30 7.95 1.05 -2.73
C PHE A 30 9.28 1.36 -3.42
N THR A 31 10.13 0.35 -3.68
CA THR A 31 11.49 0.58 -4.21
C THR A 31 11.56 0.71 -5.73
N LYS A 32 10.58 0.18 -6.50
CA LYS A 32 10.66 0.14 -7.97
C LYS A 32 9.58 0.94 -8.68
N VAL A 33 8.45 1.24 -8.04
CA VAL A 33 7.24 1.69 -8.74
C VAL A 33 6.69 3.02 -8.20
N MET A 34 6.38 3.11 -6.91
CA MET A 34 5.74 4.28 -6.31
C MET A 34 6.59 5.54 -6.36
N ASN A 35 5.98 6.65 -6.72
CA ASN A 35 6.54 7.99 -6.61
C ASN A 35 6.09 8.63 -5.28
N ILE A 36 6.89 8.49 -4.26
CA ILE A 36 6.70 9.07 -2.92
C ILE A 36 7.96 9.81 -2.51
N ASN A 37 7.82 10.85 -1.69
CA ASN A 37 8.95 11.58 -1.13
C ASN A 37 8.85 11.60 0.40
N PRO A 38 9.56 10.70 1.11
CA PRO A 38 9.50 10.64 2.57
C PRO A 38 9.90 11.94 3.28
N SER A 39 10.72 12.78 2.64
CA SER A 39 11.08 14.09 3.19
C SER A 39 9.99 15.16 3.02
N LEU A 40 8.93 14.85 2.26
CA LEU A 40 7.77 15.72 2.04
C LEU A 40 6.52 14.84 1.83
N SER A 41 6.04 14.25 2.90
CA SER A 41 4.88 13.35 2.92
C SER A 41 3.58 14.05 2.46
N SER A 42 3.54 15.38 2.52
CA SER A 42 2.44 16.22 2.04
C SER A 42 2.46 16.53 0.53
N TRP A 43 3.44 16.02 -0.23
CA TRP A 43 3.49 16.25 -1.69
C TRP A 43 2.19 15.83 -2.38
N GLN A 44 1.54 16.76 -3.06
CA GLN A 44 0.18 16.59 -3.59
C GLN A 44 0.10 15.53 -4.69
N ASN A 45 1.06 15.50 -5.59
CA ASN A 45 1.08 14.56 -6.72
C ASN A 45 1.91 13.28 -6.44
N ARG A 46 2.12 12.93 -5.16
CA ARG A 46 2.68 11.63 -4.79
C ARG A 46 1.66 10.51 -4.99
N ASP A 47 2.14 9.32 -5.27
CA ASP A 47 1.28 8.13 -5.26
C ASP A 47 0.72 7.87 -3.85
N ARG A 48 -0.42 7.21 -3.77
CA ARG A 48 -1.10 6.81 -2.53
C ARG A 48 -1.00 5.31 -2.31
N PHE A 49 -0.88 4.92 -1.06
CA PHE A 49 -0.91 3.52 -0.67
C PHE A 49 -1.92 3.28 0.46
N VAL A 50 -2.86 2.38 0.24
CA VAL A 50 -3.84 1.94 1.23
C VAL A 50 -3.57 0.50 1.62
N LEU A 51 -3.27 0.27 2.89
CA LEU A 51 -3.21 -1.07 3.45
C LEU A 51 -4.64 -1.48 3.86
N ALA A 52 -5.40 -2.12 2.96
CA ALA A 52 -6.78 -2.55 3.25
C ALA A 52 -6.82 -3.56 4.39
N SER A 53 -5.96 -4.58 4.33
CA SER A 53 -5.74 -5.51 5.44
C SER A 53 -4.93 -4.84 6.55
N GLY A 54 -5.55 -3.89 7.28
CA GLY A 54 -4.87 -3.05 8.27
C GLY A 54 -4.15 -3.80 9.39
N HIS A 55 -4.52 -5.06 9.64
CA HIS A 55 -3.84 -5.93 10.58
C HIS A 55 -2.37 -6.24 10.18
N ALA A 56 -1.99 -6.06 8.91
CA ALA A 56 -0.60 -6.16 8.45
C ALA A 56 0.22 -4.87 8.69
N SER A 57 -0.20 -4.02 9.62
CA SER A 57 0.40 -2.70 9.93
C SER A 57 1.90 -2.72 10.19
N SER A 58 2.45 -3.78 10.83
CA SER A 58 3.89 -3.89 11.07
C SER A 58 4.71 -3.88 9.78
N LEU A 59 4.18 -4.42 8.67
CA LEU A 59 4.85 -4.35 7.37
C LEU A 59 4.88 -2.92 6.82
N LEU A 60 3.77 -2.19 6.93
CA LEU A 60 3.73 -0.79 6.52
C LEU A 60 4.71 0.05 7.34
N TYR A 61 4.72 -0.09 8.67
CA TYR A 61 5.63 0.67 9.54
C TYR A 61 7.10 0.34 9.26
N ALA A 62 7.45 -0.92 9.05
CA ALA A 62 8.81 -1.30 8.65
C ALA A 62 9.22 -0.63 7.33
N LEU A 63 8.32 -0.58 6.33
CA LEU A 63 8.57 0.08 5.06
C LEU A 63 8.69 1.60 5.18
N LEU A 64 7.83 2.24 5.97
CA LEU A 64 7.89 3.69 6.22
C LEU A 64 9.22 4.06 6.89
N HIS A 65 9.62 3.31 7.94
CA HIS A 65 10.93 3.48 8.59
C HIS A 65 12.09 3.37 7.59
N LEU A 66 12.16 2.26 6.85
CA LEU A 66 13.23 2.02 5.87
C LEU A 66 13.24 3.06 4.75
N SER A 67 12.07 3.56 4.36
CA SER A 67 11.94 4.60 3.33
C SER A 67 12.40 5.98 3.80
N GLY A 68 12.51 6.21 5.11
CA GLY A 68 13.00 7.45 5.71
C GLY A 68 11.91 8.48 6.02
N TYR A 69 10.68 8.03 6.31
CA TYR A 69 9.64 8.83 6.96
C TYR A 69 10.00 9.11 8.42
N ASP A 70 9.26 10.01 9.09
CA ASP A 70 9.46 10.33 10.52
C ASP A 70 8.98 9.18 11.41
N LEU A 71 9.66 8.05 11.31
CA LEU A 71 9.40 6.83 12.07
C LEU A 71 10.73 6.14 12.41
N SER A 72 11.16 6.25 13.65
CA SER A 72 12.44 5.72 14.11
C SER A 72 12.37 4.20 14.39
N LEU A 73 13.54 3.57 14.53
CA LEU A 73 13.61 2.16 14.96
C LEU A 73 13.04 1.98 16.37
N ASP A 74 13.19 2.98 17.24
CA ASP A 74 12.61 2.94 18.59
C ASP A 74 11.08 3.07 18.57
N ASP A 75 10.52 3.81 17.62
CA ASP A 75 9.07 3.80 17.38
C ASP A 75 8.58 2.41 16.96
N LEU A 76 9.33 1.69 16.11
CA LEU A 76 9.00 0.31 15.74
C LEU A 76 9.02 -0.63 16.95
N LYS A 77 9.95 -0.44 17.89
CA LYS A 77 10.01 -1.20 19.15
C LYS A 77 8.82 -0.94 20.09
N GLN A 78 8.04 0.14 19.84
CA GLN A 78 6.83 0.49 20.57
C GLN A 78 5.54 0.03 19.84
N PHE A 79 5.64 -0.90 18.91
CA PHE A 79 4.50 -1.43 18.18
C PHE A 79 3.37 -1.87 19.11
N ARG A 80 2.14 -1.39 18.84
CA ARG A 80 0.92 -1.64 19.64
C ARG A 80 0.98 -1.17 21.09
N GLN A 81 1.94 -0.32 21.47
CA GLN A 81 1.94 0.26 22.80
C GLN A 81 1.05 1.51 22.86
N TRP A 82 0.59 1.83 24.05
CA TRP A 82 -0.24 3.02 24.28
C TRP A 82 0.47 4.29 23.82
N GLN A 83 -0.23 5.13 23.04
CA GLN A 83 0.29 6.40 22.49
C GLN A 83 1.51 6.26 21.57
N SER A 84 1.84 5.07 21.08
CA SER A 84 2.93 4.90 20.12
C SER A 84 2.57 5.44 18.74
N LYS A 85 3.60 5.81 17.96
CA LYS A 85 3.47 6.13 16.52
C LYS A 85 3.13 4.90 15.66
N THR A 86 3.10 3.69 16.24
CA THR A 86 2.87 2.42 15.55
C THR A 86 1.69 1.65 16.15
N PRO A 87 0.47 2.19 16.06
CA PRO A 87 -0.73 1.53 16.57
C PRO A 87 -1.00 0.19 15.88
N GLY A 88 -1.91 -0.61 16.42
CA GLY A 88 -2.22 -1.95 15.91
C GLY A 88 -2.74 -1.99 14.48
N HIS A 89 -3.36 -0.93 14.02
CA HIS A 89 -3.82 -0.68 12.66
C HIS A 89 -3.38 0.70 12.22
N PRO A 90 -3.18 0.97 10.91
CA PRO A 90 -2.72 2.27 10.44
C PRO A 90 -3.72 3.40 10.75
N GLU A 91 -3.19 4.52 11.21
CA GLU A 91 -3.94 5.73 11.57
C GLU A 91 -3.33 6.94 10.85
N ILE A 92 -4.11 7.61 10.00
CA ILE A 92 -3.64 8.71 9.14
C ILE A 92 -3.11 9.91 9.95
N THR A 93 -3.60 10.13 11.16
CA THR A 93 -3.19 11.27 12.00
C THR A 93 -2.07 10.93 12.98
N ILE A 94 -1.66 9.67 13.07
CA ILE A 94 -0.69 9.19 14.05
C ILE A 94 0.69 8.94 13.40
N THR A 95 0.69 8.26 12.25
CA THR A 95 1.93 7.82 11.61
C THR A 95 2.19 8.57 10.32
N ASP A 96 3.32 9.26 10.22
CA ASP A 96 3.74 9.94 8.98
C ASP A 96 3.87 8.94 7.82
N GLY A 97 3.29 9.31 6.67
CA GLY A 97 3.28 8.46 5.47
C GLY A 97 2.11 7.46 5.37
N VAL A 98 1.22 7.41 6.36
CA VAL A 98 -0.04 6.65 6.27
C VAL A 98 -1.08 7.48 5.52
N ASP A 99 -1.64 6.93 4.44
CA ASP A 99 -2.60 7.60 3.56
C ASP A 99 -4.06 7.38 3.95
N ALA A 100 -4.34 6.32 4.69
CA ALA A 100 -5.69 6.00 5.16
C ALA A 100 -5.65 5.23 6.47
N SER A 101 -6.54 5.56 7.40
CA SER A 101 -6.84 4.68 8.54
C SER A 101 -7.56 3.44 8.04
N SER A 102 -7.13 2.28 8.50
CA SER A 102 -7.70 0.99 8.11
C SER A 102 -7.74 0.04 9.31
N GLY A 103 -8.47 -1.05 9.18
CA GLY A 103 -8.65 -2.03 10.25
C GLY A 103 -9.86 -2.91 9.96
N PRO A 104 -11.08 -2.37 9.90
CA PRO A 104 -12.23 -3.11 9.41
C PRO A 104 -12.02 -3.55 7.96
N LEU A 105 -12.09 -4.86 7.73
CA LEU A 105 -11.92 -5.44 6.39
C LEU A 105 -12.97 -4.90 5.41
N GLY A 106 -12.61 -4.83 4.14
CA GLY A 106 -13.48 -4.33 3.09
C GLY A 106 -13.51 -2.80 2.92
N GLN A 107 -13.02 -2.00 3.88
CA GLN A 107 -13.06 -0.54 3.78
C GLN A 107 -11.90 0.07 2.99
N GLY A 108 -10.76 -0.61 2.92
CA GLY A 108 -9.57 -0.08 2.26
C GLY A 108 -9.71 0.07 0.75
N VAL A 109 -10.31 -0.91 0.07
CA VAL A 109 -10.55 -0.85 -1.39
C VAL A 109 -11.51 0.29 -1.76
N PRO A 110 -12.67 0.49 -1.09
CA PRO A 110 -13.52 1.66 -1.29
C PRO A 110 -12.82 3.00 -1.06
N THR A 111 -12.02 3.09 0.02
CA THR A 111 -11.24 4.31 0.30
C THR A 111 -10.29 4.64 -0.85
N ALA A 112 -9.57 3.64 -1.34
CA ALA A 112 -8.67 3.80 -2.48
C ALA A 112 -9.43 4.13 -3.78
N THR A 113 -10.62 3.57 -3.96
CA THR A 113 -11.51 3.92 -5.08
C THR A 113 -11.89 5.40 -5.02
N GLY A 114 -12.24 5.92 -3.83
CA GLY A 114 -12.50 7.35 -3.63
C GLY A 114 -11.28 8.23 -3.96
N MET A 115 -10.07 7.81 -3.55
CA MET A 115 -8.83 8.51 -3.90
C MET A 115 -8.58 8.52 -5.42
N ALA A 116 -8.85 7.41 -6.12
CA ALA A 116 -8.70 7.33 -7.57
C ALA A 116 -9.76 8.15 -8.32
N ILE A 117 -10.97 8.26 -7.78
CA ILE A 117 -12.01 9.16 -8.29
C ILE A 117 -11.55 10.61 -8.17
N ALA A 118 -11.02 10.98 -7.00
CA ALA A 118 -10.52 12.33 -6.76
C ALA A 118 -9.35 12.68 -7.71
N GLU A 119 -8.41 11.76 -7.90
CA GLU A 119 -7.32 11.95 -8.87
C GLU A 119 -7.87 12.19 -10.28
N LYS A 120 -8.76 11.33 -10.75
CA LYS A 120 -9.34 11.44 -12.09
C LYS A 120 -10.10 12.75 -12.27
N PHE A 121 -10.88 13.15 -11.27
CA PHE A 121 -11.61 14.43 -11.29
C PHE A 121 -10.67 15.63 -11.35
N LEU A 122 -9.62 15.65 -10.51
CA LEU A 122 -8.66 16.73 -10.48
C LEU A 122 -7.81 16.78 -11.76
N ALA A 123 -7.45 15.63 -12.30
CA ALA A 123 -6.72 15.52 -13.55
C ALA A 123 -7.53 16.07 -14.73
N GLU A 124 -8.79 15.68 -14.83
CA GLU A 124 -9.71 16.17 -15.90
C GLU A 124 -9.95 17.67 -15.79
N LYS A 125 -10.07 18.19 -14.56
CA LYS A 125 -10.35 19.60 -14.33
C LYS A 125 -9.13 20.49 -14.57
N TYR A 126 -7.93 20.08 -14.12
CA TYR A 126 -6.78 20.97 -14.06
C TYR A 126 -5.66 20.65 -15.06
N ASN A 127 -5.52 19.40 -15.55
CA ASN A 127 -4.50 19.10 -16.52
C ASN A 127 -4.81 19.76 -17.87
N LYS A 128 -3.75 20.14 -18.58
CA LYS A 128 -3.81 20.67 -19.95
C LYS A 128 -3.04 19.70 -20.88
N GLU A 129 -3.30 19.76 -22.18
CA GLU A 129 -2.65 18.88 -23.17
C GLU A 129 -1.12 18.94 -23.08
N ASP A 130 -0.57 20.12 -22.80
CA ASP A 130 0.87 20.37 -22.72
C ASP A 130 1.42 20.37 -21.29
N CYS A 131 0.59 20.27 -20.24
CA CYS A 131 1.03 20.38 -18.86
C CYS A 131 0.14 19.61 -17.88
N SER A 132 0.64 18.51 -17.33
CA SER A 132 -0.08 17.68 -16.36
C SER A 132 0.48 17.86 -14.96
N ILE A 133 -0.33 18.43 -14.05
CA ILE A 133 0.04 18.67 -12.64
C ILE A 133 -0.57 17.63 -11.69
N VAL A 134 -1.56 16.85 -12.14
CA VAL A 134 -2.19 15.76 -11.40
C VAL A 134 -1.99 14.46 -12.17
N ASP A 135 -1.13 13.57 -11.65
CA ASP A 135 -0.78 12.31 -12.33
C ASP A 135 -0.23 11.29 -11.31
N HIS A 136 -1.06 10.88 -10.35
CA HIS A 136 -0.65 9.93 -9.33
C HIS A 136 -1.52 8.67 -9.31
N TYR A 137 -0.93 7.58 -8.89
CA TYR A 137 -1.60 6.29 -8.75
C TYR A 137 -2.04 6.06 -7.30
N THR A 138 -3.09 5.26 -7.15
CA THR A 138 -3.50 4.71 -5.86
C THR A 138 -3.29 3.20 -5.87
N TYR A 139 -2.51 2.71 -4.91
CA TYR A 139 -2.21 1.30 -4.72
C TYR A 139 -2.88 0.78 -3.46
N VAL A 140 -3.31 -0.48 -3.50
CA VAL A 140 -3.94 -1.16 -2.35
C VAL A 140 -3.28 -2.51 -2.15
N LEU A 141 -3.04 -2.90 -0.90
CA LEU A 141 -2.81 -4.30 -0.53
C LEU A 141 -4.03 -4.79 0.25
N CYS A 142 -4.68 -5.84 -0.23
CA CYS A 142 -5.83 -6.49 0.40
C CYS A 142 -5.64 -8.00 0.46
N GLY A 143 -6.39 -8.68 1.30
CA GLY A 143 -6.36 -10.11 1.48
C GLY A 143 -7.69 -10.78 1.22
N ASP A 144 -7.75 -12.08 1.48
CA ASP A 144 -8.93 -12.93 1.29
C ASP A 144 -10.15 -12.41 2.07
N GLY A 145 -9.96 -11.90 3.28
CA GLY A 145 -11.04 -11.32 4.09
C GLY A 145 -11.65 -10.07 3.47
N ASP A 146 -10.83 -9.19 2.88
CA ASP A 146 -11.32 -8.00 2.17
C ASP A 146 -12.19 -8.38 0.96
N MET A 147 -11.88 -9.51 0.29
CA MET A 147 -12.61 -10.02 -0.86
C MET A 147 -13.97 -10.63 -0.51
N GLN A 148 -14.26 -10.87 0.77
CA GLN A 148 -15.57 -11.38 1.23
C GLN A 148 -16.53 -10.25 1.60
N GLU A 149 -16.05 -9.02 1.72
CA GLU A 149 -16.84 -7.86 2.12
C GLU A 149 -17.67 -7.28 0.97
N GLY A 150 -18.97 -7.04 1.20
CA GLY A 150 -19.89 -6.53 0.18
C GLY A 150 -19.47 -5.18 -0.38
N VAL A 151 -19.00 -4.26 0.47
CA VAL A 151 -18.58 -2.91 0.07
C VAL A 151 -17.35 -2.93 -0.85
N THR A 152 -16.49 -3.94 -0.75
CA THR A 152 -15.39 -4.15 -1.70
C THR A 152 -15.91 -4.36 -3.12
N TYR A 153 -16.98 -5.13 -3.28
CA TYR A 153 -17.58 -5.39 -4.60
C TYR A 153 -18.30 -4.19 -5.16
N GLU A 154 -19.05 -3.47 -4.35
CA GLU A 154 -19.73 -2.25 -4.74
C GLU A 154 -18.71 -1.22 -5.27
N ALA A 155 -17.64 -0.98 -4.52
CA ALA A 155 -16.57 -0.08 -4.91
C ALA A 155 -15.82 -0.56 -6.18
N SER A 156 -15.54 -1.86 -6.27
CA SER A 156 -14.84 -2.44 -7.43
C SER A 156 -15.70 -2.34 -8.71
N SER A 157 -17.01 -2.58 -8.61
CA SER A 157 -17.94 -2.40 -9.72
C SER A 157 -17.96 -0.93 -10.18
N LEU A 158 -18.03 0.01 -9.25
CA LEU A 158 -17.97 1.45 -9.53
C LEU A 158 -16.63 1.84 -10.17
N ALA A 159 -15.52 1.33 -9.67
CA ALA A 159 -14.19 1.62 -10.22
C ALA A 159 -14.05 1.16 -11.68
N GLY A 160 -14.56 -0.03 -12.01
CA GLY A 160 -14.60 -0.53 -13.38
C GLY A 160 -15.50 0.32 -14.28
N HIS A 161 -16.70 0.71 -13.80
CA HIS A 161 -17.61 1.59 -14.50
C HIS A 161 -16.99 2.96 -14.82
N LEU A 162 -16.32 3.55 -13.85
CA LEU A 162 -15.66 4.84 -14.00
C LEU A 162 -14.29 4.76 -14.72
N SER A 163 -13.86 3.57 -15.12
CA SER A 163 -12.57 3.37 -15.81
C SER A 163 -11.40 4.00 -15.06
N LEU A 164 -11.21 3.65 -13.77
CA LEU A 164 -10.18 4.22 -12.91
C LEU A 164 -8.82 3.56 -13.18
N GLY A 165 -8.18 3.86 -14.30
CA GLY A 165 -6.93 3.22 -14.74
C GLY A 165 -5.73 3.42 -13.83
N LYS A 166 -5.79 4.39 -12.91
CA LYS A 166 -4.73 4.63 -11.92
C LYS A 166 -5.00 3.98 -10.56
N LEU A 167 -6.02 3.13 -10.44
CA LEU A 167 -6.26 2.27 -9.28
C LEU A 167 -5.66 0.89 -9.52
N ILE A 168 -4.72 0.48 -8.66
CA ILE A 168 -4.04 -0.82 -8.74
C ILE A 168 -4.18 -1.54 -7.40
N VAL A 169 -4.90 -2.66 -7.40
CA VAL A 169 -5.10 -3.52 -6.24
C VAL A 169 -4.16 -4.72 -6.32
N ILE A 170 -3.41 -4.96 -5.26
CA ILE A 170 -2.60 -6.16 -5.05
C ILE A 170 -3.40 -7.03 -4.09
N TYR A 171 -3.85 -8.16 -4.57
CA TYR A 171 -4.59 -9.15 -3.78
C TYR A 171 -3.66 -10.27 -3.36
N ASP A 172 -3.42 -10.37 -2.06
CA ASP A 172 -2.70 -11.46 -1.41
C ASP A 172 -3.63 -12.67 -1.26
N ALA A 173 -3.55 -13.57 -2.24
CA ALA A 173 -4.37 -14.78 -2.32
C ALA A 173 -3.65 -15.94 -1.64
N ASN A 174 -3.71 -15.99 -0.31
CA ASN A 174 -3.04 -17.01 0.51
C ASN A 174 -3.97 -18.15 0.95
N GLU A 175 -5.27 -18.07 0.62
CA GLU A 175 -6.29 -19.09 0.85
C GLU A 175 -6.57 -19.40 2.34
N VAL A 176 -6.24 -18.47 3.27
CA VAL A 176 -6.43 -18.65 4.70
C VAL A 176 -7.10 -17.43 5.33
N THR A 177 -8.06 -17.66 6.18
CA THR A 177 -8.71 -16.65 7.04
C THR A 177 -8.33 -16.86 8.50
N LEU A 178 -8.86 -16.03 9.41
CA LEU A 178 -8.58 -16.13 10.84
C LEU A 178 -8.95 -17.52 11.42
N ASP A 179 -10.08 -18.06 10.99
CA ASP A 179 -10.64 -19.30 11.56
C ASP A 179 -10.23 -20.56 10.82
N GLY A 180 -9.59 -20.44 9.66
CA GLY A 180 -9.17 -21.62 8.89
C GLY A 180 -9.03 -21.39 7.38
N PRO A 181 -9.06 -22.46 6.60
CA PRO A 181 -9.02 -22.40 5.13
C PRO A 181 -10.12 -21.50 4.56
N LEU A 182 -9.78 -20.69 3.55
CA LEU A 182 -10.73 -19.83 2.85
C LEU A 182 -11.96 -20.60 2.34
N SER A 183 -11.79 -21.87 1.94
CA SER A 183 -12.86 -22.72 1.41
C SER A 183 -14.02 -22.98 2.39
N TYR A 184 -13.89 -22.61 3.67
CA TYR A 184 -15.01 -22.70 4.63
C TYR A 184 -16.12 -21.70 4.33
N SER A 185 -15.79 -20.53 3.79
CA SER A 185 -16.74 -19.43 3.58
C SER A 185 -16.71 -18.82 2.19
N PHE A 186 -15.71 -19.15 1.35
CA PHE A 186 -15.49 -18.48 0.08
C PHE A 186 -15.02 -19.45 -1.00
N SER A 187 -15.76 -19.50 -2.11
CA SER A 187 -15.49 -20.42 -3.24
C SER A 187 -15.59 -19.72 -4.59
N GLU A 188 -15.55 -18.39 -4.60
CA GLU A 188 -15.71 -17.62 -5.81
C GLU A 188 -14.47 -17.63 -6.70
N ASN A 189 -14.66 -17.43 -7.98
CA ASN A 189 -13.58 -17.14 -8.90
C ASN A 189 -13.36 -15.63 -8.99
N VAL A 190 -12.50 -15.10 -8.13
CA VAL A 190 -12.18 -13.66 -8.04
C VAL A 190 -11.75 -13.11 -9.40
N LYS A 191 -10.92 -13.84 -10.17
CA LYS A 191 -10.51 -13.42 -11.51
C LYS A 191 -11.71 -13.14 -12.42
N LYS A 192 -12.62 -14.10 -12.56
CA LYS A 192 -13.82 -13.94 -13.42
C LYS A 192 -14.71 -12.81 -12.91
N ARG A 193 -14.82 -12.64 -11.59
CA ARG A 193 -15.60 -11.55 -11.01
C ARG A 193 -15.04 -10.18 -11.43
N TYR A 194 -13.74 -9.95 -11.29
CA TYR A 194 -13.10 -8.70 -11.63
C TYR A 194 -13.08 -8.46 -13.15
N GLU A 195 -12.90 -9.52 -13.97
CA GLU A 195 -13.06 -9.43 -15.43
C GLU A 195 -14.47 -8.98 -15.82
N ALA A 196 -15.52 -9.50 -15.15
CA ALA A 196 -16.92 -9.10 -15.37
C ALA A 196 -17.20 -7.63 -14.97
N MET A 197 -16.45 -7.09 -14.01
CA MET A 197 -16.50 -5.68 -13.60
C MET A 197 -15.62 -4.76 -14.45
N ASN A 198 -15.12 -5.24 -15.61
CA ASN A 198 -14.26 -4.47 -16.52
C ASN A 198 -12.88 -4.08 -15.95
N TRP A 199 -12.30 -4.91 -15.07
CA TRP A 199 -10.93 -4.74 -14.58
C TRP A 199 -9.92 -5.46 -15.46
N GLN A 200 -8.68 -4.94 -15.51
CA GLN A 200 -7.53 -5.72 -15.94
C GLN A 200 -7.15 -6.69 -14.81
N VAL A 201 -7.12 -7.99 -15.10
CA VAL A 201 -6.66 -8.99 -14.15
C VAL A 201 -5.27 -9.51 -14.55
N ILE A 202 -4.35 -9.52 -13.60
CA ILE A 202 -2.97 -10.00 -13.75
C ILE A 202 -2.72 -11.02 -12.67
N GLU A 203 -2.21 -12.20 -13.04
CA GLU A 203 -1.90 -13.26 -12.10
C GLU A 203 -0.37 -13.35 -11.89
N VAL A 204 0.05 -13.49 -10.64
CA VAL A 204 1.43 -13.76 -10.22
C VAL A 204 1.42 -15.09 -9.48
N ALA A 205 2.05 -16.10 -10.07
CA ALA A 205 2.01 -17.48 -9.59
C ALA A 205 2.83 -17.72 -8.30
N ASP A 206 3.81 -16.86 -8.02
CA ASP A 206 4.65 -16.92 -6.83
C ASP A 206 4.88 -15.51 -6.27
N GLY A 207 4.31 -15.25 -5.10
CA GLY A 207 4.44 -13.99 -4.36
C GLY A 207 5.87 -13.71 -3.84
N ASN A 208 6.80 -14.63 -3.99
CA ASN A 208 8.22 -14.40 -3.70
C ASN A 208 9.03 -14.02 -4.96
N ASP A 209 8.48 -14.16 -6.17
CA ASP A 209 9.15 -13.72 -7.40
C ASP A 209 9.04 -12.20 -7.60
N ILE A 210 10.01 -11.46 -7.05
CA ILE A 210 10.13 -10.00 -7.17
C ILE A 210 10.11 -9.54 -8.64
N GLN A 211 10.66 -10.34 -9.57
CA GLN A 211 10.69 -9.98 -10.99
C GLN A 211 9.30 -10.12 -11.63
N ALA A 212 8.55 -11.18 -11.29
CA ALA A 212 7.18 -11.33 -11.73
C ALA A 212 6.28 -10.22 -11.19
N ILE A 213 6.40 -9.90 -9.90
CA ILE A 213 5.68 -8.78 -9.25
C ILE A 213 5.99 -7.46 -9.96
N ASN A 214 7.26 -7.16 -10.22
CA ASN A 214 7.66 -5.92 -10.91
C ASN A 214 7.09 -5.87 -12.34
N ARG A 215 7.08 -6.99 -13.08
CA ARG A 215 6.44 -7.07 -14.40
C ARG A 215 4.93 -6.83 -14.32
N ALA A 216 4.26 -7.41 -13.32
CA ALA A 216 2.83 -7.24 -13.09
C ALA A 216 2.47 -5.78 -12.79
N LEU A 217 3.19 -5.12 -11.87
CA LEU A 217 3.00 -3.71 -11.54
C LEU A 217 3.24 -2.79 -12.76
N LYS A 218 4.29 -3.05 -13.53
CA LYS A 218 4.54 -2.30 -14.78
C LYS A 218 3.46 -2.52 -15.83
N ARG A 219 2.89 -3.73 -15.92
CA ARG A 219 1.78 -4.03 -16.82
C ARG A 219 0.51 -3.30 -16.37
N ALA A 220 0.21 -3.31 -15.06
CA ALA A 220 -0.91 -2.57 -14.50
C ALA A 220 -0.83 -1.07 -14.80
N LYS A 221 0.35 -0.45 -14.62
CA LYS A 221 0.56 0.98 -14.94
C LYS A 221 0.40 1.36 -16.41
N LYS A 222 0.47 0.42 -17.33
CA LYS A 222 0.25 0.69 -18.77
C LYS A 222 -1.22 0.71 -19.15
N GLU A 223 -2.08 0.18 -18.31
CA GLU A 223 -3.53 0.19 -18.53
C GLU A 223 -4.12 1.47 -17.94
N LEU A 224 -4.57 2.37 -18.78
CA LEU A 224 -5.07 3.70 -18.37
C LEU A 224 -6.60 3.79 -18.35
N PHE A 225 -7.30 2.80 -18.91
CA PHE A 225 -8.75 2.83 -19.08
C PHE A 225 -9.49 1.81 -18.23
N LYS A 226 -8.77 0.97 -17.50
CA LYS A 226 -9.33 -0.02 -16.57
C LYS A 226 -8.54 -0.04 -15.28
N PRO A 227 -9.19 -0.12 -14.12
CA PRO A 227 -8.49 -0.44 -12.90
C PRO A 227 -7.83 -1.82 -13.01
N SER A 228 -6.77 -2.06 -12.27
CA SER A 228 -6.03 -3.33 -12.32
C SER A 228 -6.05 -4.04 -10.99
N ILE A 229 -6.26 -5.35 -11.02
CA ILE A 229 -6.02 -6.24 -9.87
C ILE A 229 -4.90 -7.22 -10.20
N ILE A 230 -3.92 -7.33 -9.30
CA ILE A 230 -2.83 -8.30 -9.36
C ILE A 230 -3.14 -9.37 -8.33
N ILE A 231 -3.60 -10.53 -8.78
CA ILE A 231 -3.86 -11.69 -7.93
C ILE A 231 -2.54 -12.41 -7.72
N MET A 232 -2.02 -12.33 -6.50
CA MET A 232 -0.71 -12.85 -6.15
C MET A 232 -0.88 -14.09 -5.28
N LYS A 233 -0.47 -15.25 -5.80
CA LYS A 233 -0.49 -16.50 -5.03
C LYS A 233 0.64 -16.49 -4.01
N THR A 234 0.30 -16.65 -2.73
CA THR A 234 1.24 -16.62 -1.62
C THR A 234 1.03 -17.79 -0.67
N VAL A 235 1.86 -17.86 0.37
CA VAL A 235 1.71 -18.81 1.47
C VAL A 235 1.76 -18.02 2.77
N ILE A 236 0.63 -17.98 3.49
CA ILE A 236 0.53 -17.22 4.74
C ILE A 236 1.63 -17.62 5.72
N GLY A 237 2.30 -16.62 6.30
CA GLY A 237 3.36 -16.85 7.29
C GLY A 237 4.61 -17.51 6.72
N TYR A 238 4.95 -17.21 5.47
CA TYR A 238 6.09 -17.79 4.76
C TYR A 238 7.38 -17.81 5.59
N GLY A 239 7.96 -19.00 5.73
CA GLY A 239 9.18 -19.26 6.50
C GLY A 239 8.94 -19.71 7.95
N SER A 240 7.72 -19.58 8.49
CA SER A 240 7.33 -20.13 9.79
C SER A 240 7.15 -21.66 9.71
N CYS A 241 7.36 -22.34 10.83
CA CYS A 241 7.03 -23.78 10.97
C CYS A 241 5.54 -24.06 10.77
N ASN A 242 4.68 -23.06 10.98
CA ASN A 242 3.23 -23.15 10.81
C ASN A 242 2.72 -22.44 9.54
N GLN A 243 3.59 -22.14 8.57
CA GLN A 243 3.18 -21.51 7.32
C GLN A 243 2.05 -22.26 6.63
N GLY A 244 1.19 -21.55 5.92
CA GLY A 244 0.04 -22.13 5.22
C GLY A 244 -1.14 -22.51 6.13
N THR A 245 -1.09 -22.16 7.42
CA THR A 245 -2.17 -22.41 8.37
C THR A 245 -2.65 -21.14 9.06
N ASN A 246 -3.85 -21.18 9.63
CA ASN A 246 -4.41 -20.06 10.39
C ASN A 246 -3.68 -19.77 11.71
N LYS A 247 -2.81 -20.67 12.18
CA LYS A 247 -2.01 -20.46 13.40
C LYS A 247 -1.09 -19.23 13.32
N VAL A 248 -0.65 -18.88 12.12
CA VAL A 248 0.21 -17.71 11.88
C VAL A 248 -0.59 -16.46 11.48
N HIS A 249 -1.93 -16.55 11.38
CA HIS A 249 -2.74 -15.41 10.95
C HIS A 249 -2.66 -14.26 11.96
N GLY A 250 -3.10 -14.48 13.18
CA GLY A 250 -3.33 -13.43 14.19
C GLY A 250 -2.61 -13.63 15.52
N ALA A 251 -1.60 -14.50 15.59
CA ALA A 251 -0.82 -14.76 16.78
C ALA A 251 0.69 -14.58 16.52
N PRO A 252 1.46 -14.02 17.48
CA PRO A 252 2.91 -13.94 17.36
C PRO A 252 3.53 -15.31 17.10
N LEU A 253 4.62 -15.36 16.31
CA LEU A 253 5.34 -16.62 16.07
C LEU A 253 6.02 -17.17 17.34
N GLY A 254 6.31 -16.29 18.29
CA GLY A 254 7.17 -16.59 19.44
C GLY A 254 8.66 -16.54 19.09
N GLU A 255 9.50 -16.77 20.07
CA GLU A 255 10.96 -16.61 19.94
C GLU A 255 11.55 -17.66 19.01
N GLU A 256 11.21 -18.92 19.23
CA GLU A 256 11.79 -20.05 18.48
C GLU A 256 11.38 -20.05 17.01
N ASP A 257 10.07 -19.97 16.71
CA ASP A 257 9.58 -19.96 15.33
C ASP A 257 9.98 -18.67 14.60
N GLY A 258 9.97 -17.54 15.31
CA GLY A 258 10.47 -16.27 14.75
C GLY A 258 11.94 -16.33 14.34
N LYS A 259 12.79 -16.98 15.16
CA LYS A 259 14.19 -17.24 14.82
C LYS A 259 14.31 -18.17 13.62
N ASN A 260 13.57 -19.27 13.60
CA ASN A 260 13.57 -20.22 12.50
C ASN A 260 13.14 -19.57 11.19
N ALA A 261 12.09 -18.73 11.22
CA ALA A 261 11.64 -17.98 10.05
C ALA A 261 12.75 -17.05 9.52
N LYS A 262 13.42 -16.29 10.40
CA LYS A 262 14.55 -15.44 10.00
C LYS A 262 15.68 -16.24 9.37
N LEU A 263 16.06 -17.37 9.96
CA LEU A 263 17.10 -18.27 9.43
C LEU A 263 16.73 -18.82 8.04
N SER A 264 15.44 -19.11 7.81
CA SER A 264 14.96 -19.56 6.48
C SER A 264 15.15 -18.50 5.39
N TYR A 265 15.20 -17.22 5.76
CA TYR A 265 15.52 -16.10 4.87
C TYR A 265 17.03 -15.84 4.72
N GLY A 266 17.88 -16.59 5.41
CA GLY A 266 19.31 -16.33 5.49
C GLY A 266 19.67 -15.12 6.39
N PHE A 267 18.79 -14.75 7.31
CA PHE A 267 18.95 -13.58 8.18
C PHE A 267 19.18 -14.01 9.65
N ASP A 268 20.45 -14.20 10.02
CA ASP A 268 20.89 -14.58 11.37
C ASP A 268 21.48 -13.37 12.09
N HIS A 269 20.61 -12.50 12.60
CA HIS A 269 20.98 -11.27 13.31
C HIS A 269 20.09 -11.05 14.53
N ASP A 270 20.56 -10.23 15.44
CA ASP A 270 19.83 -9.80 16.63
C ASP A 270 18.50 -9.12 16.25
N PRO A 271 17.52 -9.14 17.15
CA PRO A 271 16.26 -8.42 16.95
C PRO A 271 16.47 -6.93 16.65
N PHE A 272 15.70 -6.41 15.70
CA PHE A 272 15.76 -5.01 15.23
C PHE A 272 17.07 -4.60 14.56
N TYR A 273 17.93 -5.54 14.20
CA TYR A 273 19.09 -5.24 13.36
C TYR A 273 18.64 -4.97 11.92
N VAL A 274 19.19 -3.92 11.32
CA VAL A 274 19.00 -3.60 9.89
C VAL A 274 20.37 -3.37 9.28
N PRO A 275 20.77 -4.16 8.28
CA PRO A 275 22.03 -3.96 7.56
C PRO A 275 22.12 -2.57 6.91
N GLU A 276 23.28 -1.97 6.89
CA GLU A 276 23.54 -0.66 6.27
C GLU A 276 23.17 -0.63 4.78
N GLU A 277 23.41 -1.73 4.07
CA GLU A 277 23.06 -1.87 2.65
C GLU A 277 21.54 -1.80 2.40
N VAL A 278 20.71 -2.19 3.37
CA VAL A 278 19.25 -2.07 3.29
C VAL A 278 18.85 -0.60 3.35
N TYR A 279 19.39 0.15 4.30
CA TYR A 279 19.17 1.61 4.36
C TYR A 279 19.67 2.32 3.08
N ALA A 280 20.82 1.91 2.56
CA ALA A 280 21.37 2.46 1.32
C ALA A 280 20.47 2.17 0.10
N ASP A 281 19.91 0.96 0.01
CA ASP A 281 18.97 0.58 -1.05
C ASP A 281 17.68 1.42 -1.00
N PHE A 282 17.06 1.53 0.17
CA PHE A 282 15.85 2.33 0.35
C PHE A 282 16.13 3.82 0.13
N LYS A 283 17.23 4.36 0.64
CA LYS A 283 17.63 5.74 0.38
C LYS A 283 17.70 6.02 -1.12
N LYS A 284 18.43 5.19 -1.88
CA LYS A 284 18.60 5.34 -3.33
C LYS A 284 17.28 5.18 -4.10
N ASN A 285 16.53 4.12 -3.79
CA ASN A 285 15.40 3.67 -4.58
C ASN A 285 14.05 4.27 -4.15
N VAL A 286 13.95 4.84 -2.95
CA VAL A 286 12.75 5.54 -2.48
C VAL A 286 13.03 7.04 -2.30
N LYS A 287 13.85 7.42 -1.33
CA LYS A 287 14.05 8.83 -0.96
C LYS A 287 14.65 9.67 -2.09
N ASP A 288 15.77 9.24 -2.65
CA ASP A 288 16.47 10.00 -3.71
C ASP A 288 15.66 10.01 -5.01
N ARG A 289 14.98 8.89 -5.34
CA ARG A 289 14.07 8.82 -6.50
C ARG A 289 12.88 9.76 -6.31
N GLY A 290 12.22 9.71 -5.16
CA GLY A 290 11.09 10.58 -4.86
C GLY A 290 11.44 12.05 -4.84
N THR A 291 12.60 12.41 -4.30
CA THR A 291 13.10 13.78 -4.34
C THR A 291 13.30 14.28 -5.78
N ARG A 292 13.82 13.42 -6.69
CA ARG A 292 13.93 13.78 -8.11
C ARG A 292 12.57 13.92 -8.79
N ALA A 293 11.63 13.02 -8.50
CA ALA A 293 10.27 13.08 -9.04
C ALA A 293 9.55 14.35 -8.57
N TYR A 294 9.66 14.70 -7.30
CA TYR A 294 9.11 15.92 -6.73
C TYR A 294 9.70 17.18 -7.40
N LYS A 295 11.02 17.28 -7.54
CA LYS A 295 11.67 18.42 -8.20
C LYS A 295 11.25 18.57 -9.66
N LYS A 296 11.04 17.45 -10.37
CA LYS A 296 10.51 17.47 -11.74
C LYS A 296 9.09 18.03 -11.77
N TRP A 297 8.24 17.53 -10.86
CA TRP A 297 6.86 17.99 -10.74
C TRP A 297 6.77 19.47 -10.39
N LEU A 298 7.61 19.98 -9.49
CA LEU A 298 7.65 21.42 -9.17
C LEU A 298 7.88 22.29 -10.40
N LYS A 299 8.82 21.90 -11.27
CA LYS A 299 9.05 22.64 -12.53
C LYS A 299 7.81 22.64 -13.42
N THR A 300 7.10 21.50 -13.51
CA THR A 300 5.84 21.43 -14.24
C THR A 300 4.79 22.34 -13.64
N VAL A 301 4.71 22.44 -12.30
CA VAL A 301 3.77 23.34 -11.60
C VAL A 301 4.15 24.82 -11.83
N GLU A 302 5.45 25.16 -11.82
CA GLU A 302 5.94 26.52 -12.15
C GLU A 302 5.54 26.92 -13.58
N GLU A 303 5.79 26.04 -14.56
CA GLU A 303 5.39 26.24 -15.96
C GLU A 303 3.86 26.35 -16.11
N TYR A 304 3.10 25.56 -15.36
CA TYR A 304 1.64 25.60 -15.33
C TYR A 304 1.14 26.95 -14.77
N ALA A 305 1.73 27.42 -13.68
CA ALA A 305 1.36 28.68 -13.04
C ALA A 305 1.60 29.90 -13.95
N GLU A 306 2.65 29.86 -14.78
CA GLU A 306 2.94 30.90 -15.76
C GLU A 306 1.97 30.87 -16.94
N LYS A 307 1.62 29.68 -17.46
CA LYS A 307 0.76 29.54 -18.62
C LYS A 307 -0.74 29.67 -18.31
N TYR A 308 -1.15 29.19 -17.13
CA TYR A 308 -2.54 29.04 -16.69
C TYR A 308 -2.77 29.61 -15.30
N PRO A 309 -2.55 30.93 -15.07
CA PRO A 309 -2.52 31.53 -13.72
C PRO A 309 -3.86 31.46 -12.97
N GLU A 310 -4.99 31.54 -13.67
CA GLU A 310 -6.31 31.48 -13.03
C GLU A 310 -6.65 30.04 -12.59
N GLU A 311 -6.42 29.05 -13.44
CA GLU A 311 -6.60 27.64 -13.09
C GLU A 311 -5.61 27.18 -12.01
N TYR A 312 -4.38 27.71 -12.02
CA TYR A 312 -3.42 27.44 -10.96
C TYR A 312 -3.89 27.99 -9.61
N LYS A 313 -4.44 29.20 -9.60
CA LYS A 313 -5.00 29.79 -8.39
C LYS A 313 -6.16 28.97 -7.85
N GLU A 314 -7.05 28.52 -8.73
CA GLU A 314 -8.16 27.63 -8.36
C GLU A 314 -7.67 26.29 -7.82
N TYR A 315 -6.74 25.63 -8.52
CA TYR A 315 -6.10 24.39 -8.07
C TYR A 315 -5.47 24.55 -6.69
N LYS A 316 -4.69 25.62 -6.49
CA LYS A 316 -4.02 25.89 -5.21
C LYS A 316 -5.03 26.05 -4.09
N ASN A 317 -6.07 26.85 -4.30
CA ASN A 317 -7.13 27.03 -3.31
C ASN A 317 -7.85 25.72 -2.98
N ALA A 318 -8.13 24.90 -4.00
CA ALA A 318 -8.76 23.58 -3.81
C ALA A 318 -7.90 22.67 -2.94
N ILE A 319 -6.59 22.61 -3.18
CA ILE A 319 -5.66 21.74 -2.44
C ILE A 319 -5.41 22.26 -1.02
N GLU A 320 -5.38 23.56 -0.81
CA GLU A 320 -5.18 24.19 0.49
C GLU A 320 -6.46 24.26 1.34
N GLY A 321 -7.61 23.86 0.78
CA GLY A 321 -8.90 23.94 1.48
C GLY A 321 -9.44 25.37 1.62
N ASN A 322 -8.97 26.30 0.81
CA ASN A 322 -9.40 27.68 0.80
C ASN A 322 -10.65 27.85 -0.07
N TYR A 323 -11.76 27.27 0.38
CA TYR A 323 -13.05 27.42 -0.32
C TYR A 323 -13.82 28.62 0.24
N HIS A 324 -14.19 29.55 -0.62
CA HIS A 324 -15.28 30.48 -0.35
C HIS A 324 -16.57 29.87 -0.89
N LEU A 325 -17.23 29.05 -0.07
CA LEU A 325 -18.58 28.61 -0.37
C LEU A 325 -19.52 29.75 0.03
N ASP A 326 -20.12 30.41 -0.93
CA ASP A 326 -21.28 31.25 -0.67
C ASP A 326 -22.49 30.32 -0.47
N ILE A 327 -22.83 30.06 0.79
CA ILE A 327 -23.94 29.20 1.19
C ILE A 327 -25.21 30.01 1.48
N THR A 328 -25.30 31.25 0.99
CA THR A 328 -26.42 32.17 1.24
C THR A 328 -27.54 32.10 0.20
N GLU A 329 -27.50 31.14 -0.74
CA GLU A 329 -28.63 30.82 -1.62
C GLU A 329 -29.42 29.58 -1.19
#